data_11354c88cdfee4ee91d9d94d5245d1cd
#
_entry.id   11354c88cdfee4ee91d9d94d5245d1cd
#
_cell.length_a   1.000
_cell.length_b   1.000
_cell.length_c   1.000
_cell.angle_alpha   90.00
_cell.angle_beta   90.00
_cell.angle_gamma   90.00
#
_symmetry.space_group_name_H-M   'P 1'
#
loop_
_entity.id
_entity.type
_entity.pdbx_description
1 polymer ?
#
loop_
_entity_poly.entity_id
_entity_poly.type
_entity_poly.pdbx_seq_one_letter_code
_entity_poly.pdbx_strand_id
1 'polypeptide(L)'
;VSRLALTQFVLRAAFLAAVYLLVLTSLHPADIALAAALGLGAAYALRPRRGAARGGGAPDPVAALRVAGRTAAEMVRGSWRTVRFCLGPDDDRAGFVEIPREGRSRHNVAFWALLTGESPDEVPVDIDEERDVLVVHLVDASDPEAVRARHRADAELQRKVVP
;
A
#
# COMPACT_ATOMS: atom_id res chain seq x y z
N VAL A 1 -10.07 16.96 25.28
CA VAL A 1 -9.84 16.44 23.90
C VAL A 1 -9.61 17.64 23.02
N SER A 2 -8.42 17.79 22.42
CA SER A 2 -8.13 18.93 21.55
C SER A 2 -9.06 18.90 20.32
N ARG A 3 -9.52 20.06 19.84
CA ARG A 3 -10.36 20.16 18.65
C ARG A 3 -9.72 19.43 17.44
N LEU A 4 -8.40 19.51 17.30
CA LEU A 4 -7.62 18.79 16.30
C LEU A 4 -7.77 17.27 16.38
N ALA A 5 -7.73 16.69 17.58
CA ALA A 5 -7.87 15.24 17.76
C ALA A 5 -9.29 14.75 17.42
N LEU A 6 -10.31 15.56 17.72
CA LEU A 6 -11.69 15.25 17.35
C LEU A 6 -11.88 15.31 15.83
N THR A 7 -11.36 16.35 15.18
CA THR A 7 -11.43 16.49 13.71
C THR A 7 -10.75 15.31 12.99
N GLN A 8 -9.55 14.92 13.44
CA GLN A 8 -8.84 13.77 12.87
C GLN A 8 -9.61 12.45 13.07
N PHE A 9 -10.25 12.29 14.24
CA PHE A 9 -11.08 11.10 14.48
C PHE A 9 -12.29 11.05 13.56
N VAL A 10 -13.00 12.17 13.40
CA VAL A 10 -14.18 12.27 12.53
C VAL A 10 -13.79 12.04 11.06
N LEU A 11 -12.68 12.62 10.59
CA LEU A 11 -12.19 12.41 9.23
C LEU A 11 -11.85 10.94 8.96
N ARG A 12 -11.20 10.27 9.91
CA ARG A 12 -10.90 8.83 9.79
C ARG A 12 -12.18 7.99 9.75
N ALA A 13 -13.13 8.27 10.63
CA ALA A 13 -14.40 7.56 10.65
C ALA A 13 -15.18 7.77 9.35
N ALA A 14 -15.26 9.01 8.85
CA ALA A 14 -15.89 9.33 7.57
C ALA A 14 -15.21 8.64 6.39
N PHE A 15 -13.89 8.62 6.36
CA PHE A 15 -13.13 7.90 5.32
C PHE A 15 -13.43 6.40 5.32
N LEU A 16 -13.40 5.75 6.49
CA LEU A 16 -13.69 4.32 6.61
C LEU A 16 -15.16 4.00 6.24
N ALA A 17 -16.09 4.86 6.62
CA ALA A 17 -17.49 4.74 6.21
C ALA A 17 -17.66 4.89 4.68
N ALA A 18 -16.96 5.85 4.08
CA ALA A 18 -16.98 6.06 2.63
C ALA A 18 -16.42 4.86 1.86
N VAL A 19 -15.30 4.28 2.33
CA VAL A 19 -14.73 3.05 1.75
C VAL A 19 -15.74 1.90 1.83
N TYR A 20 -16.40 1.71 2.97
CA TYR A 20 -17.42 0.67 3.12
C TYR A 20 -18.57 0.86 2.12
N LEU A 21 -19.12 2.08 1.99
CA LEU A 21 -20.20 2.38 1.05
C LEU A 21 -19.76 2.19 -0.40
N LEU A 22 -18.51 2.53 -0.73
CA LEU A 22 -17.96 2.33 -2.06
C LEU A 22 -17.90 0.84 -2.43
N VAL A 23 -17.46 -0.01 -1.49
CA VAL A 23 -17.43 -1.46 -1.68
C VAL A 23 -18.84 -2.05 -1.81
N LEU A 24 -19.77 -1.57 -1.00
CA LEU A 24 -21.15 -2.03 -1.02
C LEU A 24 -21.94 -1.56 -2.26
N THR A 25 -21.48 -0.49 -2.92
CA THR A 25 -22.15 0.16 -4.06
C THR A 25 -23.62 0.51 -3.80
N SER A 26 -23.99 0.75 -2.54
CA SER A 26 -25.35 1.05 -2.09
C SER A 26 -25.37 2.32 -1.26
N LEU A 27 -26.40 3.15 -1.46
CA LEU A 27 -26.65 4.37 -0.69
C LEU A 27 -27.99 4.28 0.06
N HIS A 28 -28.47 3.06 0.35
CA HIS A 28 -29.68 2.90 1.12
C HIS A 28 -29.47 3.43 2.55
N PRO A 29 -30.46 4.09 3.19
CA PRO A 29 -30.30 4.68 4.52
C PRO A 29 -29.78 3.72 5.60
N ALA A 30 -30.17 2.44 5.56
CA ALA A 30 -29.66 1.42 6.47
C ALA A 30 -28.16 1.16 6.28
N ASP A 31 -27.68 1.18 5.03
CA ASP A 31 -26.26 0.97 4.70
C ASP A 31 -25.42 2.17 5.11
N ILE A 32 -25.95 3.37 4.98
CA ILE A 32 -25.30 4.60 5.47
C ILE A 32 -25.17 4.57 7.00
N ALA A 33 -26.23 4.16 7.71
CA ALA A 33 -26.21 4.05 9.16
C ALA A 33 -25.19 2.98 9.62
N LEU A 34 -25.15 1.83 8.95
CA LEU A 34 -24.19 0.76 9.22
C LEU A 34 -22.77 1.21 8.90
N ALA A 35 -22.54 1.87 7.78
CA ALA A 35 -21.24 2.44 7.41
C ALA A 35 -20.73 3.43 8.47
N ALA A 36 -21.60 4.32 8.95
CA ALA A 36 -21.25 5.27 10.00
C ALA A 36 -20.89 4.55 11.30
N ALA A 37 -21.66 3.54 11.71
CA ALA A 37 -21.39 2.75 12.91
C ALA A 37 -20.06 1.99 12.81
N LEU A 38 -19.81 1.32 11.69
CA LEU A 38 -18.56 0.60 11.43
C LEU A 38 -17.36 1.55 11.32
N GLY A 39 -17.50 2.68 10.63
CA GLY A 39 -16.47 3.71 10.51
C GLY A 39 -16.06 4.28 11.86
N LEU A 40 -17.04 4.60 12.72
CA LEU A 40 -16.80 5.06 14.09
C LEU A 40 -16.15 3.97 14.96
N GLY A 41 -16.65 2.74 14.90
CA GLY A 41 -16.10 1.59 15.64
C GLY A 41 -14.66 1.30 15.23
N ALA A 42 -14.38 1.25 13.94
CA ALA A 42 -13.04 1.03 13.41
C ALA A 42 -12.09 2.18 13.76
N ALA A 43 -12.51 3.46 13.61
CA ALA A 43 -11.72 4.61 14.01
C ALA A 43 -11.43 4.62 15.52
N TYR A 44 -12.35 4.10 16.34
CA TYR A 44 -12.13 3.93 17.77
C TYR A 44 -11.14 2.81 18.07
N ALA A 45 -11.29 1.64 17.46
CA ALA A 45 -10.42 0.47 17.65
C ALA A 45 -8.99 0.75 17.17
N LEU A 46 -8.84 1.47 16.05
CA LEU A 46 -7.56 1.84 15.44
C LEU A 46 -6.94 3.12 16.04
N ARG A 47 -7.44 3.59 17.17
CA ARG A 47 -6.80 4.73 17.85
C ARG A 47 -5.37 4.39 18.21
N PRO A 48 -4.39 5.25 17.88
CA PRO A 48 -3.01 5.04 18.29
C PRO A 48 -2.96 4.95 19.83
N ARG A 49 -2.56 3.78 20.33
CA ARG A 49 -2.32 3.60 21.76
C ARG A 49 -1.21 4.53 22.18
N ARG A 50 -1.39 5.26 23.29
CA ARG A 50 -0.46 6.28 23.81
C ARG A 50 1.00 5.83 24.07
N GLY A 51 1.42 4.67 23.57
CA GLY A 51 2.79 4.14 23.66
C GLY A 51 3.45 3.83 22.32
N ALA A 52 2.69 3.74 21.23
CA ALA A 52 3.22 3.35 19.92
C ALA A 52 3.79 4.52 19.08
N ALA A 53 3.57 5.76 19.52
CA ALA A 53 3.93 6.95 18.74
C ALA A 53 5.30 7.55 19.12
N ARG A 54 6.29 6.74 19.51
CA ARG A 54 7.63 7.24 19.89
C ARG A 54 8.68 7.15 18.77
N GLY A 55 8.31 7.17 17.52
CA GLY A 55 9.32 7.10 16.44
C GLY A 55 8.91 7.67 15.09
N GLY A 56 7.63 7.91 14.84
CA GLY A 56 7.18 8.40 13.54
C GLY A 56 6.65 9.84 13.62
N GLY A 57 7.25 10.76 12.88
CA GLY A 57 6.64 12.06 12.59
C GLY A 57 5.25 11.86 11.94
N ALA A 58 4.40 12.89 11.94
CA ALA A 58 3.15 12.85 11.21
C ALA A 58 3.45 12.55 9.72
N PRO A 59 2.69 11.64 9.07
CA PRO A 59 2.92 11.33 7.67
C PRO A 59 2.82 12.61 6.83
N ASP A 60 3.80 12.82 5.97
CA ASP A 60 3.83 13.96 5.05
C ASP A 60 2.70 13.81 4.01
N PRO A 61 1.68 14.71 4.01
CA PRO A 61 0.56 14.58 3.08
C PRO A 61 0.97 14.74 1.62
N VAL A 62 2.02 15.51 1.35
CA VAL A 62 2.55 15.67 -0.02
C VAL A 62 3.27 14.40 -0.46
N ALA A 63 4.03 13.77 0.44
CA ALA A 63 4.64 12.47 0.17
C ALA A 63 3.57 11.39 -0.06
N ALA A 64 2.51 11.36 0.76
CA ALA A 64 1.40 10.43 0.59
C ALA A 64 0.71 10.59 -0.78
N LEU A 65 0.44 11.82 -1.21
CA LEU A 65 -0.14 12.09 -2.54
C LEU A 65 0.80 11.66 -3.67
N ARG A 66 2.11 11.88 -3.53
CA ARG A 66 3.11 11.42 -4.51
C ARG A 66 3.18 9.89 -4.57
N VAL A 67 3.15 9.21 -3.41
CA VAL A 67 3.09 7.74 -3.37
C VAL A 67 1.85 7.25 -4.09
N ALA A 68 0.66 7.79 -3.77
CA ALA A 68 -0.59 7.40 -4.44
C ALA A 68 -0.53 7.62 -5.96
N GLY A 69 0.00 8.76 -6.43
CA GLY A 69 0.17 9.04 -7.85
C GLY A 69 1.13 8.08 -8.54
N ARG A 70 2.24 7.72 -7.88
CA ARG A 70 3.19 6.73 -8.42
C ARG A 70 2.57 5.33 -8.45
N THR A 71 1.89 4.91 -7.39
CA THR A 71 1.18 3.62 -7.35
C THR A 71 0.15 3.54 -8.47
N ALA A 72 -0.68 4.57 -8.66
CA ALA A 72 -1.63 4.59 -9.77
C ALA A 72 -0.93 4.50 -11.15
N ALA A 73 0.20 5.18 -11.33
CA ALA A 73 0.97 5.09 -12.56
C ALA A 73 1.58 3.69 -12.76
N GLU A 74 2.05 3.03 -11.69
CA GLU A 74 2.55 1.65 -11.76
C GLU A 74 1.41 0.65 -12.04
N MET A 75 0.22 0.83 -11.46
CA MET A 75 -0.95 0.01 -11.81
C MET A 75 -1.24 0.04 -13.32
N VAL A 76 -1.23 1.23 -13.93
CA VAL A 76 -1.44 1.37 -15.38
C VAL A 76 -0.31 0.72 -16.17
N ARG A 77 0.94 0.95 -15.79
CA ARG A 77 2.10 0.35 -16.47
C ARG A 77 2.13 -1.17 -16.30
N GLY A 78 1.85 -1.68 -15.09
CA GLY A 78 1.77 -3.10 -14.79
C GLY A 78 0.66 -3.78 -15.58
N SER A 79 -0.53 -3.16 -15.65
CA SER A 79 -1.62 -3.64 -16.50
C SER A 79 -1.18 -3.74 -17.96
N TRP A 80 -0.47 -2.73 -18.47
CA TRP A 80 0.03 -2.76 -19.84
C TRP A 80 1.09 -3.85 -20.06
N ARG A 81 2.02 -4.05 -19.10
CA ARG A 81 3.00 -5.14 -19.15
C ARG A 81 2.31 -6.52 -19.17
N THR A 82 1.30 -6.70 -18.31
CA THR A 82 0.50 -7.93 -18.26
C THR A 82 -0.22 -8.18 -19.59
N VAL A 83 -0.87 -7.16 -20.16
CA VAL A 83 -1.53 -7.27 -21.48
C VAL A 83 -0.52 -7.66 -22.56
N ARG A 84 0.64 -7.00 -22.59
CA ARG A 84 1.70 -7.33 -23.57
C ARG A 84 2.21 -8.76 -23.39
N PHE A 85 2.35 -9.24 -22.16
CA PHE A 85 2.73 -10.61 -21.86
C PHE A 85 1.68 -11.59 -22.39
N CYS A 86 0.40 -11.35 -22.13
CA CYS A 86 -0.70 -12.21 -22.58
C CYS A 86 -0.87 -12.23 -24.11
N LEU A 87 -0.48 -11.17 -24.81
CA LEU A 87 -0.56 -11.06 -26.27
C LEU A 87 0.76 -11.40 -26.98
N GLY A 88 1.83 -11.56 -26.23
CA GLY A 88 3.16 -11.91 -26.74
C GLY A 88 3.32 -13.40 -27.02
N PRO A 89 4.50 -13.80 -27.54
CA PRO A 89 4.86 -15.20 -27.62
C PRO A 89 4.89 -15.82 -26.23
N ASP A 90 4.57 -17.10 -26.14
CA ASP A 90 4.55 -17.88 -24.90
C ASP A 90 6.00 -18.12 -24.42
N ASP A 91 6.58 -17.09 -23.83
CA ASP A 91 7.94 -17.13 -23.28
C ASP A 91 7.83 -17.30 -21.76
N ASP A 92 8.42 -18.36 -21.24
CA ASP A 92 8.51 -18.63 -19.78
C ASP A 92 9.50 -17.64 -19.11
N ARG A 93 9.11 -16.37 -19.03
CA ARG A 93 9.89 -15.30 -18.39
C ARG A 93 9.44 -14.97 -16.97
N ALA A 94 8.39 -15.65 -16.51
CA ALA A 94 7.92 -15.49 -15.15
C ALA A 94 8.96 -15.98 -14.13
N GLY A 95 9.06 -15.31 -13.01
CA GLY A 95 10.06 -15.71 -12.02
C GLY A 95 9.98 -14.91 -10.72
N PHE A 96 10.88 -15.26 -9.81
CA PHE A 96 10.99 -14.59 -8.50
C PHE A 96 12.19 -13.65 -8.50
N VAL A 97 11.98 -12.48 -7.91
CA VAL A 97 13.05 -11.50 -7.67
C VAL A 97 13.09 -11.18 -6.18
N GLU A 98 14.28 -11.26 -5.61
CA GLU A 98 14.55 -10.86 -4.24
C GLU A 98 14.97 -9.38 -4.22
N ILE A 99 14.30 -8.60 -3.39
CA ILE A 99 14.53 -7.17 -3.27
C ILE A 99 14.99 -6.88 -1.84
N PRO A 100 16.21 -6.35 -1.64
CA PRO A 100 16.72 -6.04 -0.29
C PRO A 100 15.82 -5.04 0.44
N ARG A 101 15.59 -5.28 1.73
CA ARG A 101 14.77 -4.40 2.58
C ARG A 101 15.49 -3.12 2.98
N GLU A 102 16.81 -3.10 2.94
CA GLU A 102 17.66 -1.93 3.19
C GLU A 102 17.34 -1.22 4.51
N GLY A 103 17.16 -1.98 5.59
CA GLY A 103 16.86 -1.45 6.92
C GLY A 103 15.48 -0.82 7.09
N ARG A 104 14.51 -1.17 6.25
CA ARG A 104 13.11 -0.72 6.39
C ARG A 104 12.49 -1.27 7.67
N SER A 105 11.70 -0.46 8.38
CA SER A 105 10.91 -0.94 9.52
C SER A 105 9.89 -1.99 9.07
N ARG A 106 9.44 -2.85 10.00
CA ARG A 106 8.39 -3.85 9.69
C ARG A 106 7.12 -3.20 9.10
N HIS A 107 6.73 -2.04 9.62
CA HIS A 107 5.56 -1.31 9.11
C HIS A 107 5.79 -0.78 7.69
N ASN A 108 7.00 -0.27 7.41
CA ASN A 108 7.35 0.18 6.07
C ASN A 108 7.41 -0.98 5.08
N VAL A 109 7.92 -2.16 5.49
CA VAL A 109 7.93 -3.37 4.64
C VAL A 109 6.51 -3.84 4.33
N ALA A 110 5.62 -3.88 5.33
CA ALA A 110 4.22 -4.25 5.11
C ALA A 110 3.51 -3.26 4.16
N PHE A 111 3.75 -1.97 4.34
CA PHE A 111 3.25 -0.93 3.45
C PHE A 111 3.81 -1.06 2.02
N TRP A 112 5.09 -1.32 1.90
CA TRP A 112 5.74 -1.56 0.62
C TRP A 112 5.17 -2.80 -0.09
N ALA A 113 5.03 -3.94 0.60
CA ALA A 113 4.42 -5.14 0.05
C ALA A 113 2.98 -4.89 -0.43
N LEU A 114 2.18 -4.13 0.36
CA LEU A 114 0.84 -3.74 -0.04
C LEU A 114 0.85 -2.94 -1.35
N LEU A 115 1.69 -1.91 -1.44
CA LEU A 115 1.76 -1.07 -2.65
C LEU A 115 2.28 -1.84 -3.88
N THR A 116 3.20 -2.80 -3.67
CA THR A 116 3.71 -3.67 -4.75
C THR A 116 2.59 -4.58 -5.26
N GLY A 117 1.77 -5.14 -4.37
CA GLY A 117 0.63 -6.00 -4.73
C GLY A 117 -0.49 -5.29 -5.50
N GLU A 118 -0.49 -3.96 -5.55
CA GLU A 118 -1.44 -3.20 -6.39
C GLU A 118 -1.05 -3.22 -7.88
N SER A 119 0.17 -3.63 -8.24
CA SER A 119 0.60 -3.77 -9.62
C SER A 119 0.29 -5.19 -10.11
N PRO A 120 -0.50 -5.37 -11.18
CA PRO A 120 -0.96 -6.70 -11.62
C PRO A 120 0.15 -7.60 -12.19
N ASP A 121 1.33 -7.06 -12.45
CA ASP A 121 2.50 -7.80 -12.94
C ASP A 121 3.49 -8.18 -11.82
N GLU A 122 3.22 -7.76 -10.57
CA GLU A 122 4.08 -7.99 -9.42
C GLU A 122 3.27 -8.50 -8.23
N VAL A 123 3.62 -9.65 -7.70
CA VAL A 123 2.95 -10.25 -6.53
C VAL A 123 3.98 -10.47 -5.42
N PRO A 124 3.91 -9.74 -4.31
CA PRO A 124 4.73 -10.04 -3.14
C PRO A 124 4.31 -11.39 -2.56
N VAL A 125 5.27 -12.30 -2.45
CA VAL A 125 5.02 -13.69 -2.06
C VAL A 125 5.46 -13.96 -0.64
N ASP A 126 6.61 -13.38 -0.23
CA ASP A 126 7.19 -13.63 1.07
C ASP A 126 8.05 -12.46 1.54
N ILE A 127 8.16 -12.34 2.86
CA ILE A 127 9.08 -11.42 3.53
C ILE A 127 10.06 -12.29 4.34
N ASP A 128 11.20 -12.59 3.73
CA ASP A 128 12.26 -13.35 4.37
C ASP A 128 13.00 -12.44 5.36
N GLU A 129 12.72 -12.62 6.64
CA GLU A 129 13.37 -11.84 7.72
C GLU A 129 14.82 -12.27 7.95
N GLU A 130 15.20 -13.52 7.67
CA GLU A 130 16.55 -14.03 7.88
C GLU A 130 17.52 -13.48 6.82
N ARG A 131 17.06 -13.39 5.58
CA ARG A 131 17.82 -12.88 4.43
C ARG A 131 17.66 -11.38 4.20
N ASP A 132 16.81 -10.73 4.96
CA ASP A 132 16.44 -9.30 4.87
C ASP A 132 15.95 -8.89 3.46
N VAL A 133 15.10 -9.73 2.84
CA VAL A 133 14.57 -9.49 1.49
C VAL A 133 13.03 -9.59 1.44
N LEU A 134 12.44 -8.89 0.46
CA LEU A 134 11.09 -9.13 -0.03
C LEU A 134 11.19 -9.99 -1.30
N VAL A 135 10.48 -11.10 -1.32
CA VAL A 135 10.37 -11.98 -2.50
C VAL A 135 9.14 -11.60 -3.29
N VAL A 136 9.34 -11.23 -4.54
CA VAL A 136 8.27 -10.81 -5.45
C VAL A 136 8.25 -11.74 -6.65
N HIS A 137 7.07 -12.28 -6.97
CA HIS A 137 6.83 -12.98 -8.23
C HIS A 137 6.48 -11.95 -9.31
N LEU A 138 7.12 -12.09 -10.45
CA LEU A 138 6.94 -11.21 -11.60
C LEU A 138 6.41 -12.01 -12.80
N VAL A 139 5.55 -11.39 -13.58
CA VAL A 139 5.11 -11.91 -14.89
C VAL A 139 6.28 -11.93 -15.87
N ASP A 140 7.18 -10.94 -15.78
CA ASP A 140 8.42 -10.89 -16.58
C ASP A 140 9.61 -10.55 -15.65
N ALA A 141 10.43 -11.53 -15.36
CA ALA A 141 11.62 -11.45 -14.52
C ALA A 141 12.93 -11.36 -15.34
N SER A 142 12.87 -11.01 -16.61
CA SER A 142 14.05 -10.96 -17.49
C SER A 142 15.06 -9.88 -17.11
N ASP A 143 14.63 -8.81 -16.40
CA ASP A 143 15.51 -7.74 -15.91
C ASP A 143 15.30 -7.49 -14.40
N PRO A 144 15.85 -8.34 -13.53
CA PRO A 144 15.69 -8.20 -12.09
C PRO A 144 16.36 -6.93 -11.53
N GLU A 145 17.39 -6.41 -12.19
CA GLU A 145 18.07 -5.20 -11.73
C GLU A 145 17.23 -3.94 -11.96
N ALA A 146 16.51 -3.85 -13.09
CA ALA A 146 15.56 -2.76 -13.33
C ALA A 146 14.43 -2.77 -12.28
N VAL A 147 13.97 -3.96 -11.88
CA VAL A 147 12.96 -4.11 -10.81
C VAL A 147 13.52 -3.60 -9.47
N ARG A 148 14.70 -4.07 -9.07
CA ARG A 148 15.36 -3.61 -7.83
C ARG A 148 15.62 -2.12 -7.83
N ALA A 149 16.05 -1.54 -8.95
CA ALA A 149 16.29 -0.09 -9.09
C ALA A 149 14.99 0.72 -8.91
N ARG A 150 13.87 0.26 -9.48
CA ARG A 150 12.56 0.88 -9.33
C ARG A 150 12.11 0.90 -7.87
N HIS A 151 12.21 -0.23 -7.17
CA HIS A 151 11.85 -0.32 -5.75
C HIS A 151 12.75 0.53 -4.85
N ARG A 152 14.04 0.63 -5.15
CA ARG A 152 14.96 1.55 -4.45
C ARG A 152 14.56 3.02 -4.64
N ALA A 153 14.21 3.43 -5.85
CA ALA A 153 13.80 4.80 -6.13
C ALA A 153 12.53 5.23 -5.37
N ASP A 154 11.66 4.27 -5.01
CA ASP A 154 10.44 4.54 -4.24
C ASP A 154 10.65 4.49 -2.72
N ALA A 155 11.74 3.87 -2.28
CA ALA A 155 12.02 3.62 -0.85
C ALA A 155 12.01 4.89 0.00
N GLU A 156 12.69 5.94 -0.45
CA GLU A 156 12.76 7.21 0.29
C GLU A 156 11.40 7.89 0.42
N LEU A 157 10.61 7.86 -0.65
CA LEU A 157 9.29 8.46 -0.66
C LEU A 157 8.34 7.69 0.26
N GLN A 158 8.40 6.35 0.25
CA GLN A 158 7.60 5.49 1.11
C GLN A 158 7.95 5.66 2.59
N ARG A 159 9.26 5.84 2.93
CA ARG A 159 9.71 6.11 4.31
C ARG A 159 9.18 7.44 4.87
N LYS A 160 8.88 8.43 4.03
CA LYS A 160 8.24 9.70 4.46
C LYS A 160 6.77 9.54 4.82
N VAL A 161 6.11 8.48 4.34
CA VAL A 161 4.71 8.18 4.63
C VAL A 161 4.59 7.23 5.80
N VAL A 162 5.42 6.17 5.81
CA VAL A 162 5.48 5.16 6.88
C VAL A 162 6.96 4.98 7.24
N PRO A 163 7.44 5.61 8.31
CA PRO A 163 8.83 5.53 8.75
C PRO A 163 9.20 4.15 9.35
#